data_36b7dceae141d49350eb861c8e222c83
#
_entry.id   36b7dceae141d49350eb861c8e222c83
#
_cell.length_a   1.000
_cell.length_b   1.000
_cell.length_c   1.000
_cell.angle_alpha   90.00
_cell.angle_beta   90.00
_cell.angle_gamma   90.00
#
_symmetry.space_group_name_H-M   'P 1'
#
loop_
_entity.id
_entity.type
_entity.pdbx_description
1 polymer ?
#
loop_
_entity_poly.entity_id
_entity_poly.type
_entity_poly.pdbx_seq_one_letter_code
_entity_poly.pdbx_strand_id
1 'polypeptide(L)'
;GVHINLISDLTRIADECIEIKPAVLLAVPRVWNKFYDRVNAQFASATGLKKVFVNKAQKASAKRIAKAGVQCDAVAPTKFFDKLWDKLVWSKVRARFGGNIRFCMSGAAALSPDVAAFIQQVGFSCYEGYGLTETSPLVSANGWSGPGTSKLNTVGRVANGVTVTIDTDAWDDPDRPDEGEIIVTGPNVMMGYWNNEEATKEVIIEPGTFRTGDLGKLTEGYLSITGRVKSQFKLENGKYVSPSSLEE
;
A
#
# COMPACT_ATOMS: atom_id res chain seq x y z
N GLY A 1 14.87 -17.81 13.62
CA GLY A 1 14.30 -16.56 14.14
C GLY A 1 14.16 -15.52 13.05
N VAL A 2 13.33 -14.50 13.26
CA VAL A 2 13.20 -13.33 12.39
C VAL A 2 14.03 -12.21 13.00
N HIS A 3 14.90 -11.58 12.22
CA HIS A 3 15.62 -10.38 12.62
C HIS A 3 14.86 -9.16 12.10
N ILE A 4 14.49 -8.24 13.00
CA ILE A 4 13.83 -6.98 12.67
C ILE A 4 14.85 -5.87 12.85
N ASN A 5 15.04 -5.06 11.80
CA ASN A 5 15.88 -3.88 11.81
C ASN A 5 15.00 -2.65 11.65
N LEU A 6 15.15 -1.67 12.53
CA LEU A 6 14.42 -0.40 12.49
C LEU A 6 15.33 0.67 11.90
N ILE A 7 14.86 1.32 10.85
CA ILE A 7 15.55 2.42 10.19
C ILE A 7 14.96 3.73 10.72
N SER A 8 15.75 4.47 11.50
CA SER A 8 15.33 5.74 12.11
C SER A 8 15.52 6.94 11.18
N ASP A 9 16.48 6.87 10.24
CA ASP A 9 16.78 7.94 9.30
C ASP A 9 16.40 7.53 7.86
N LEU A 10 15.30 8.08 7.36
CA LEU A 10 14.81 7.81 6.01
C LEU A 10 15.77 8.26 4.88
N THR A 11 16.79 9.08 5.18
CA THR A 11 17.79 9.48 4.19
C THR A 11 18.82 8.38 3.96
N ARG A 12 19.03 7.51 4.94
CA ARG A 12 20.00 6.40 4.93
C ARG A 12 19.41 5.05 4.51
N ILE A 13 18.11 5.01 4.19
CA ILE A 13 17.39 3.74 3.93
C ILE A 13 18.08 2.87 2.86
N ALA A 14 18.64 3.50 1.83
CA ALA A 14 19.34 2.77 0.77
C ALA A 14 20.65 2.15 1.27
N ASP A 15 21.42 2.90 2.06
CA ASP A 15 22.72 2.44 2.58
C ASP A 15 22.51 1.29 3.58
N GLU A 16 21.55 1.46 4.48
CA GLU A 16 21.18 0.42 5.45
C GLU A 16 20.60 -0.84 4.78
N CYS A 17 19.79 -0.69 3.73
CA CYS A 17 19.31 -1.84 2.96
C CYS A 17 20.43 -2.61 2.26
N ILE A 18 21.48 -1.92 1.79
CA ILE A 18 22.66 -2.58 1.20
C ILE A 18 23.39 -3.41 2.24
N GLU A 19 23.54 -2.89 3.46
CA GLU A 19 24.21 -3.57 4.56
C GLU A 19 23.40 -4.74 5.09
N ILE A 20 22.12 -4.52 5.41
CA ILE A 20 21.21 -5.49 6.04
C ILE A 20 20.74 -6.56 5.04
N LYS A 21 20.58 -6.21 3.76
CA LYS A 21 20.00 -7.06 2.70
C LYS A 21 18.65 -7.66 3.10
N PRO A 22 17.66 -6.84 3.42
CA PRO A 22 16.38 -7.31 3.95
C PRO A 22 15.67 -8.23 2.96
N ALA A 23 14.98 -9.26 3.48
CA ALA A 23 14.08 -10.09 2.69
C ALA A 23 12.69 -9.47 2.54
N VAL A 24 12.28 -8.66 3.50
CA VAL A 24 11.00 -7.94 3.53
C VAL A 24 11.27 -6.49 3.88
N LEU A 25 10.65 -5.57 3.16
CA LEU A 25 10.72 -4.14 3.46
C LEU A 25 9.32 -3.62 3.75
N LEU A 26 9.11 -3.16 5.00
CA LEU A 26 7.89 -2.49 5.43
C LEU A 26 8.16 -0.99 5.39
N ALA A 27 7.35 -0.23 4.66
CA ALA A 27 7.54 1.20 4.55
C ALA A 27 6.20 1.92 4.31
N VAL A 28 6.16 3.19 4.70
CA VAL A 28 5.02 4.09 4.39
C VAL A 28 5.14 4.62 2.97
N PRO A 29 4.04 5.06 2.31
CA PRO A 29 4.05 5.58 0.94
C PRO A 29 5.09 6.66 0.68
N ARG A 30 5.33 7.55 1.65
CA ARG A 30 6.36 8.60 1.54
C ARG A 30 7.76 8.06 1.24
N VAL A 31 8.10 6.86 1.69
CA VAL A 31 9.38 6.22 1.37
C VAL A 31 9.40 5.77 -0.08
N TRP A 32 8.30 5.16 -0.54
CA TRP A 32 8.13 4.71 -1.91
C TRP A 32 8.13 5.87 -2.90
N ASN A 33 7.48 6.99 -2.58
CA ASN A 33 7.48 8.21 -3.38
C ASN A 33 8.91 8.76 -3.53
N LYS A 34 9.65 8.89 -2.42
CA LYS A 34 11.06 9.33 -2.47
C LYS A 34 11.94 8.41 -3.32
N PHE A 35 11.68 7.12 -3.27
CA PHE A 35 12.39 6.14 -4.10
C PHE A 35 12.05 6.32 -5.58
N TYR A 36 10.77 6.44 -5.91
CA TYR A 36 10.26 6.73 -7.25
C TYR A 36 10.92 7.98 -7.83
N ASP A 37 10.87 9.10 -7.11
CA ASP A 37 11.43 10.37 -7.53
C ASP A 37 12.95 10.29 -7.77
N ARG A 38 13.68 9.66 -6.84
CA ARG A 38 15.15 9.54 -6.92
C ARG A 38 15.59 8.70 -8.12
N VAL A 39 14.91 7.59 -8.40
CA VAL A 39 15.23 6.73 -9.55
C VAL A 39 14.85 7.42 -10.85
N ASN A 40 13.68 8.07 -10.91
CA ASN A 40 13.27 8.80 -12.11
C ASN A 40 14.19 9.99 -12.41
N ALA A 41 14.64 10.74 -11.41
CA ALA A 41 15.64 11.81 -11.59
C ALA A 41 16.94 11.26 -12.16
N GLN A 42 17.42 10.09 -11.70
CA GLN A 42 18.61 9.46 -12.27
C GLN A 42 18.40 8.96 -13.70
N PHE A 43 17.20 8.48 -14.02
CA PHE A 43 16.85 8.08 -15.39
C PHE A 43 16.77 9.29 -16.33
N ALA A 44 16.21 10.39 -15.86
CA ALA A 44 16.14 11.65 -16.62
C ALA A 44 17.53 12.23 -16.92
N SER A 45 18.46 12.13 -15.97
CA SER A 45 19.84 12.61 -16.14
C SER A 45 20.73 11.68 -16.98
N ALA A 46 20.23 10.50 -17.38
CA ALA A 46 21.00 9.58 -18.20
C ALA A 46 21.23 10.11 -19.62
N THR A 47 22.44 9.96 -20.15
CA THR A 47 22.84 10.41 -21.49
C THR A 47 23.43 9.25 -22.31
N GLY A 48 23.56 9.44 -23.63
CA GLY A 48 24.18 8.46 -24.53
C GLY A 48 23.54 7.07 -24.49
N LEU A 49 24.36 6.02 -24.50
CA LEU A 49 23.92 4.62 -24.48
C LEU A 49 23.12 4.28 -23.22
N LYS A 50 23.43 4.92 -22.09
CA LYS A 50 22.74 4.69 -20.83
C LYS A 50 21.26 5.10 -20.92
N LYS A 51 20.96 6.23 -21.56
CA LYS A 51 19.59 6.69 -21.83
C LYS A 51 18.83 5.70 -22.71
N VAL A 52 19.47 5.16 -23.74
CA VAL A 52 18.85 4.14 -24.61
C VAL A 52 18.48 2.89 -23.82
N PHE A 53 19.35 2.41 -22.93
CA PHE A 53 19.08 1.23 -22.11
C PHE A 53 17.95 1.47 -21.13
N VAL A 54 17.95 2.62 -20.45
CA VAL A 54 16.85 3.00 -19.53
C VAL A 54 15.52 3.02 -20.27
N ASN A 55 15.43 3.72 -21.41
CA ASN A 55 14.20 3.81 -22.19
C ASN A 55 13.70 2.43 -22.65
N LYS A 56 14.61 1.54 -23.08
CA LYS A 56 14.23 0.18 -23.48
C LYS A 56 13.77 -0.66 -22.30
N ALA A 57 14.42 -0.53 -21.15
CA ALA A 57 14.02 -1.24 -19.93
C ALA A 57 12.63 -0.79 -19.43
N GLN A 58 12.38 0.53 -19.40
CA GLN A 58 11.08 1.07 -19.04
C GLN A 58 9.97 0.61 -20.00
N LYS A 59 10.20 0.69 -21.32
CA LYS A 59 9.22 0.22 -22.32
C LYS A 59 8.95 -1.29 -22.19
N ALA A 60 9.97 -2.10 -21.97
CA ALA A 60 9.84 -3.55 -21.85
C ALA A 60 9.04 -3.91 -20.59
N SER A 61 9.36 -3.31 -19.44
CA SER A 61 8.64 -3.54 -18.19
C SER A 61 7.21 -3.02 -18.23
N ALA A 62 6.97 -1.81 -18.77
CA ALA A 62 5.62 -1.27 -18.93
C ALA A 62 4.74 -2.16 -19.83
N LYS A 63 5.29 -2.66 -20.94
CA LYS A 63 4.56 -3.61 -21.83
C LYS A 63 4.25 -4.92 -21.13
N ARG A 64 5.16 -5.43 -20.29
CA ARG A 64 4.95 -6.64 -19.50
C ARG A 64 3.82 -6.46 -18.49
N ILE A 65 3.82 -5.34 -17.77
CA ILE A 65 2.79 -5.00 -16.78
C ILE A 65 1.44 -4.78 -17.48
N ALA A 66 1.41 -4.04 -18.58
CA ALA A 66 0.18 -3.81 -19.33
C ALA A 66 -0.46 -5.12 -19.82
N LYS A 67 0.36 -6.14 -20.15
CA LYS A 67 -0.14 -7.47 -20.55
C LYS A 67 -0.66 -8.30 -19.37
N ALA A 68 -0.01 -8.19 -18.22
CA ALA A 68 -0.36 -8.94 -17.02
C ALA A 68 -1.51 -8.30 -16.22
N GLY A 69 -1.82 -7.04 -16.51
CA GLY A 69 -2.59 -6.17 -15.64
C GLY A 69 -1.72 -5.62 -14.49
N VAL A 70 -2.05 -4.44 -14.01
CA VAL A 70 -1.40 -3.89 -12.81
C VAL A 70 -1.88 -4.72 -11.63
N GLN A 71 -0.96 -5.25 -10.84
CA GLN A 71 -1.22 -6.14 -9.71
C GLN A 71 -0.14 -5.96 -8.63
N CYS A 72 -0.39 -6.46 -7.42
CA CYS A 72 0.57 -6.34 -6.33
C CYS A 72 1.77 -7.28 -6.50
N ASP A 73 1.59 -8.39 -7.19
CA ASP A 73 2.65 -9.37 -7.43
C ASP A 73 3.60 -8.92 -8.53
N ALA A 74 4.89 -9.16 -8.35
CA ALA A 74 5.89 -8.88 -9.37
C ALA A 74 5.74 -9.79 -10.59
N VAL A 75 5.77 -9.19 -11.77
CA VAL A 75 5.74 -9.94 -13.03
C VAL A 75 7.17 -10.17 -13.53
N ALA A 76 7.62 -11.41 -13.50
CA ALA A 76 8.96 -11.78 -13.92
C ALA A 76 9.17 -11.58 -15.44
N PRO A 77 10.37 -11.14 -15.87
CA PRO A 77 10.71 -11.08 -17.28
C PRO A 77 10.85 -12.48 -17.89
N THR A 78 10.07 -12.79 -18.92
CA THR A 78 10.08 -14.11 -19.58
C THR A 78 10.88 -14.13 -20.88
N LYS A 79 10.82 -13.05 -21.67
CA LYS A 79 11.49 -12.95 -22.96
C LYS A 79 12.96 -12.62 -22.82
N PHE A 80 13.80 -13.04 -23.76
CA PHE A 80 15.25 -12.82 -23.77
C PHE A 80 15.63 -11.33 -23.60
N PHE A 81 15.05 -10.45 -24.40
CA PHE A 81 15.32 -9.01 -24.30
C PHE A 81 14.81 -8.38 -22.99
N ASP A 82 13.68 -8.84 -22.46
CA ASP A 82 13.17 -8.37 -21.16
C ASP A 82 14.15 -8.76 -20.04
N LYS A 83 14.68 -9.96 -20.07
CA LYS A 83 15.73 -10.44 -19.13
C LYS A 83 17.02 -9.62 -19.26
N LEU A 84 17.39 -9.28 -20.50
CA LEU A 84 18.58 -8.46 -20.75
C LEU A 84 18.41 -7.04 -20.17
N TRP A 85 17.26 -6.39 -20.42
CA TRP A 85 16.99 -5.05 -19.89
C TRP A 85 16.80 -5.06 -18.39
N ASP A 86 16.20 -6.10 -17.84
CA ASP A 86 16.12 -6.31 -16.39
C ASP A 86 17.51 -6.39 -15.76
N LYS A 87 18.40 -7.19 -16.32
CA LYS A 87 19.79 -7.34 -15.86
C LYS A 87 20.59 -6.05 -15.98
N LEU A 88 20.42 -5.27 -17.05
CA LEU A 88 21.21 -4.05 -17.29
C LEU A 88 20.74 -2.85 -16.47
N VAL A 89 19.44 -2.77 -16.14
CA VAL A 89 18.84 -1.60 -15.49
C VAL A 89 18.22 -1.97 -14.16
N TRP A 90 17.14 -2.78 -14.16
CA TRP A 90 16.35 -3.02 -12.96
C TRP A 90 17.09 -3.79 -11.86
N SER A 91 17.98 -4.71 -12.21
CA SER A 91 18.82 -5.40 -11.21
C SER A 91 19.71 -4.42 -10.44
N LYS A 92 20.21 -3.36 -11.09
CA LYS A 92 21.00 -2.32 -10.43
C LYS A 92 20.16 -1.44 -9.50
N VAL A 93 18.90 -1.22 -9.86
CA VAL A 93 17.94 -0.53 -9.00
C VAL A 93 17.66 -1.40 -7.77
N ARG A 94 17.35 -2.68 -7.95
CA ARG A 94 17.14 -3.64 -6.84
C ARG A 94 18.37 -3.79 -5.94
N ALA A 95 19.57 -3.76 -6.49
CA ALA A 95 20.81 -3.87 -5.71
C ALA A 95 20.96 -2.75 -4.67
N ARG A 96 20.36 -1.57 -4.89
CA ARG A 96 20.34 -0.46 -3.92
C ARG A 96 19.49 -0.75 -2.69
N PHE A 97 18.67 -1.79 -2.74
CA PHE A 97 17.90 -2.31 -1.61
C PHE A 97 18.48 -3.65 -1.11
N GLY A 98 19.80 -3.87 -1.29
CA GLY A 98 20.49 -5.08 -0.86
C GLY A 98 20.27 -6.29 -1.77
N GLY A 99 19.43 -6.19 -2.80
CA GLY A 99 19.21 -7.22 -3.83
C GLY A 99 18.50 -8.51 -3.36
N ASN A 100 18.00 -8.55 -2.11
CA ASN A 100 17.42 -9.76 -1.49
C ASN A 100 15.91 -9.62 -1.18
N ILE A 101 15.30 -8.47 -1.50
CA ILE A 101 13.88 -8.24 -1.21
C ILE A 101 13.03 -9.26 -1.97
N ARG A 102 12.20 -9.99 -1.24
CA ARG A 102 11.20 -10.93 -1.76
C ARG A 102 9.87 -10.24 -1.99
N PHE A 103 9.46 -9.40 -1.04
CA PHE A 103 8.27 -8.56 -1.15
C PHE A 103 8.40 -7.31 -0.27
N CYS A 104 7.58 -6.35 -0.58
CA CYS A 104 7.44 -5.10 0.15
C CYS A 104 6.02 -5.00 0.72
N MET A 105 5.87 -4.25 1.80
CA MET A 105 4.55 -3.83 2.29
C MET A 105 4.50 -2.31 2.40
N SER A 106 3.35 -1.76 2.01
CA SER A 106 3.01 -0.35 2.20
C SER A 106 1.79 -0.26 3.10
N GLY A 107 1.83 0.64 4.07
CA GLY A 107 0.72 0.85 5.01
C GLY A 107 0.68 2.28 5.52
N ALA A 108 -0.31 2.58 6.35
CA ALA A 108 -0.60 3.88 6.94
C ALA A 108 -1.18 4.95 5.98
N ALA A 109 -1.14 4.77 4.67
CA ALA A 109 -1.82 5.58 3.67
C ALA A 109 -1.89 4.80 2.34
N ALA A 110 -2.72 5.24 1.41
CA ALA A 110 -2.80 4.67 0.06
C ALA A 110 -1.50 4.92 -0.73
N LEU A 111 -1.12 3.94 -1.54
CA LEU A 111 -0.01 4.06 -2.47
C LEU A 111 -0.53 4.56 -3.81
N SER A 112 0.09 5.61 -4.39
CA SER A 112 -0.37 6.10 -5.68
C SER A 112 -0.20 5.04 -6.79
N PRO A 113 -1.12 4.98 -7.76
CA PRO A 113 -1.06 4.00 -8.85
C PRO A 113 0.24 4.04 -9.65
N ASP A 114 0.82 5.22 -9.86
CA ASP A 114 2.07 5.40 -10.58
C ASP A 114 3.26 4.80 -9.82
N VAL A 115 3.30 4.99 -8.51
CA VAL A 115 4.34 4.43 -7.64
C VAL A 115 4.18 2.92 -7.54
N ALA A 116 2.96 2.40 -7.43
CA ALA A 116 2.68 0.97 -7.44
C ALA A 116 3.15 0.32 -8.75
N ALA A 117 2.81 0.90 -9.89
CA ALA A 117 3.25 0.44 -11.21
C ALA A 117 4.78 0.49 -11.35
N PHE A 118 5.42 1.52 -10.82
CA PHE A 118 6.88 1.64 -10.83
C PHE A 118 7.55 0.56 -9.97
N ILE A 119 7.07 0.31 -8.76
CA ILE A 119 7.60 -0.74 -7.88
C ILE A 119 7.52 -2.11 -8.59
N GLN A 120 6.42 -2.36 -9.30
CA GLN A 120 6.24 -3.55 -10.11
C GLN A 120 7.20 -3.59 -11.32
N GLN A 121 7.51 -2.44 -11.95
CA GLN A 121 8.54 -2.34 -13.00
C GLN A 121 9.93 -2.72 -12.48
N VAL A 122 10.27 -2.27 -11.28
CA VAL A 122 11.51 -2.66 -10.59
C VAL A 122 11.57 -4.16 -10.33
N GLY A 123 10.42 -4.83 -10.25
CA GLY A 123 10.31 -6.27 -10.01
C GLY A 123 10.11 -6.62 -8.55
N PHE A 124 9.58 -5.72 -7.74
CA PHE A 124 9.15 -6.01 -6.38
C PHE A 124 7.65 -6.30 -6.36
N SER A 125 7.25 -7.32 -5.60
CA SER A 125 5.87 -7.47 -5.15
C SER A 125 5.64 -6.47 -4.02
N CYS A 126 4.57 -5.66 -4.11
CA CYS A 126 4.24 -4.69 -3.08
C CYS A 126 2.79 -4.85 -2.65
N TYR A 127 2.59 -5.16 -1.38
CA TYR A 127 1.29 -5.41 -0.80
C TYR A 127 0.90 -4.25 0.10
N GLU A 128 -0.34 -3.80 -0.04
CA GLU A 128 -0.92 -2.82 0.87
C GLU A 128 -1.65 -3.54 2.00
N GLY A 129 -1.58 -2.96 3.19
CA GLY A 129 -2.29 -3.42 4.36
C GLY A 129 -2.94 -2.26 5.09
N TYR A 130 -4.03 -2.57 5.80
CA TYR A 130 -4.78 -1.63 6.60
C TYR A 130 -4.85 -2.09 8.05
N GLY A 131 -4.77 -1.12 8.92
CA GLY A 131 -4.96 -1.28 10.35
C GLY A 131 -4.58 -0.02 11.11
N LEU A 132 -4.88 -0.04 12.39
CA LEU A 132 -4.70 1.07 13.32
C LEU A 132 -3.99 0.57 14.59
N THR A 133 -3.46 1.46 15.37
CA THR A 133 -2.93 1.12 16.70
C THR A 133 -4.00 0.44 17.56
N GLU A 134 -5.23 0.91 17.43
CA GLU A 134 -6.43 0.41 18.09
C GLU A 134 -6.81 -1.03 17.67
N THR A 135 -6.24 -1.54 16.59
CA THR A 135 -6.49 -2.90 16.07
C THR A 135 -5.25 -3.80 16.09
N SER A 136 -4.18 -3.45 16.79
CA SER A 136 -2.97 -4.23 17.15
C SER A 136 -2.19 -4.91 16.02
N PRO A 137 -1.79 -4.30 14.96
CA PRO A 137 -2.37 -3.23 14.18
C PRO A 137 -3.24 -3.71 13.00
N LEU A 138 -3.22 -5.02 12.64
CA LEU A 138 -3.68 -5.53 11.35
C LEU A 138 -5.18 -5.80 11.31
N VAL A 139 -5.85 -5.21 10.33
CA VAL A 139 -7.25 -5.52 9.95
C VAL A 139 -7.31 -6.30 8.66
N SER A 140 -6.57 -5.84 7.62
CA SER A 140 -6.55 -6.51 6.32
C SER A 140 -5.19 -6.33 5.62
N ALA A 141 -4.87 -7.24 4.71
CA ALA A 141 -3.68 -7.10 3.87
C ALA A 141 -3.85 -7.81 2.52
N ASN A 142 -3.26 -7.23 1.48
CA ASN A 142 -3.04 -7.90 0.22
C ASN A 142 -2.00 -9.02 0.38
N GLY A 143 -2.14 -10.10 -0.39
CA GLY A 143 -1.20 -11.22 -0.39
C GLY A 143 -1.24 -12.12 0.86
N TRP A 144 -2.09 -11.83 1.83
CA TRP A 144 -2.19 -12.59 3.09
C TRP A 144 -2.50 -14.08 2.88
N SER A 145 -3.32 -14.41 1.89
CA SER A 145 -3.72 -15.79 1.59
C SER A 145 -2.85 -16.47 0.53
N GLY A 146 -1.73 -15.85 0.14
CA GLY A 146 -0.78 -16.39 -0.83
C GLY A 146 -0.77 -15.65 -2.18
N PRO A 147 0.06 -16.10 -3.13
CA PRO A 147 0.16 -15.50 -4.45
C PRO A 147 -1.19 -15.49 -5.19
N GLY A 148 -1.47 -14.41 -5.92
CA GLY A 148 -2.71 -14.24 -6.69
C GLY A 148 -3.94 -13.84 -5.86
N THR A 149 -3.77 -13.59 -4.55
CA THR A 149 -4.85 -13.15 -3.65
C THR A 149 -4.80 -11.64 -3.37
N SER A 150 -4.04 -10.90 -4.16
CA SER A 150 -3.96 -9.45 -4.07
C SER A 150 -4.81 -8.77 -5.13
N LYS A 151 -5.42 -7.64 -4.77
CA LYS A 151 -6.22 -6.82 -5.68
C LYS A 151 -5.78 -5.37 -5.53
N LEU A 152 -5.36 -4.75 -6.63
CA LEU A 152 -4.98 -3.33 -6.66
C LEU A 152 -6.14 -2.42 -6.27
N ASN A 153 -5.80 -1.27 -5.71
CA ASN A 153 -6.75 -0.30 -5.17
C ASN A 153 -7.59 -0.86 -4.02
N THR A 154 -7.08 -1.89 -3.35
CA THR A 154 -7.64 -2.42 -2.10
C THR A 154 -6.53 -2.62 -1.08
N VAL A 155 -6.90 -2.63 0.17
CA VAL A 155 -6.01 -3.01 1.27
C VAL A 155 -6.08 -4.51 1.59
N GLY A 156 -6.62 -5.29 0.64
CA GLY A 156 -6.62 -6.75 0.68
C GLY A 156 -7.79 -7.38 1.42
N ARG A 157 -7.62 -8.65 1.71
CA ARG A 157 -8.61 -9.45 2.45
C ARG A 157 -8.47 -9.24 3.95
N VAL A 158 -9.60 -9.33 4.65
CA VAL A 158 -9.65 -9.25 6.11
C VAL A 158 -8.84 -10.38 6.72
N ALA A 159 -8.10 -10.08 7.78
CA ALA A 159 -7.26 -11.04 8.50
C ALA A 159 -8.10 -12.12 9.19
N ASN A 160 -7.53 -13.30 9.34
CA ASN A 160 -8.22 -14.41 10.01
C ASN A 160 -8.57 -14.07 11.47
N GLY A 161 -9.78 -14.32 11.86
CA GLY A 161 -10.30 -14.03 13.21
C GLY A 161 -10.76 -12.57 13.38
N VAL A 162 -10.67 -11.75 12.32
CA VAL A 162 -11.20 -10.39 12.29
C VAL A 162 -12.43 -10.36 11.39
N THR A 163 -13.44 -9.61 11.76
CA THR A 163 -14.62 -9.31 10.95
C THR A 163 -14.66 -7.83 10.66
N VAL A 164 -14.97 -7.48 9.42
CA VAL A 164 -15.21 -6.10 8.98
C VAL A 164 -16.63 -5.99 8.49
N THR A 165 -17.36 -5.01 9.00
CA THR A 165 -18.67 -4.59 8.50
C THR A 165 -18.60 -3.14 8.05
N ILE A 166 -19.45 -2.78 7.09
CA ILE A 166 -19.57 -1.42 6.57
C ILE A 166 -20.89 -0.84 7.09
N ASP A 167 -20.78 0.17 7.93
CA ASP A 167 -21.94 0.88 8.48
C ASP A 167 -22.35 2.00 7.49
N THR A 168 -23.25 1.66 6.57
CA THR A 168 -23.74 2.58 5.54
C THR A 168 -24.70 3.63 6.11
N ASP A 169 -25.31 3.37 7.27
CA ASP A 169 -26.21 4.33 7.91
C ASP A 169 -25.44 5.52 8.50
N ALA A 170 -24.16 5.32 8.83
CA ALA A 170 -23.27 6.38 9.28
C ALA A 170 -22.79 7.29 8.13
N TRP A 171 -23.09 6.94 6.88
CA TRP A 171 -22.61 7.64 5.69
C TRP A 171 -23.69 7.70 4.61
N ASP A 172 -24.33 8.87 4.46
CA ASP A 172 -25.41 9.09 3.50
C ASP A 172 -24.89 9.84 2.24
N ASP A 173 -24.21 9.11 1.35
CA ASP A 173 -23.78 9.60 0.05
C ASP A 173 -24.51 8.83 -1.07
N PRO A 174 -25.50 9.46 -1.73
CA PRO A 174 -26.28 8.81 -2.79
C PRO A 174 -25.47 8.36 -3.99
N ASP A 175 -24.32 8.99 -4.25
CA ASP A 175 -23.40 8.61 -5.35
C ASP A 175 -22.56 7.38 -4.98
N ARG A 176 -22.50 7.01 -3.68
CA ARG A 176 -21.69 5.90 -3.15
C ARG A 176 -22.44 5.06 -2.11
N PRO A 177 -23.53 4.41 -2.50
CA PRO A 177 -24.42 3.69 -1.57
C PRO A 177 -23.77 2.46 -0.90
N ASP A 178 -22.70 1.94 -1.47
CA ASP A 178 -21.96 0.76 -0.95
C ASP A 178 -20.83 1.15 0.01
N GLU A 179 -20.62 2.45 0.26
CA GLU A 179 -19.60 2.96 1.17
C GLU A 179 -20.20 3.29 2.54
N GLY A 180 -19.40 3.18 3.57
CA GLY A 180 -19.79 3.49 4.93
C GLY A 180 -18.61 3.47 5.88
N GLU A 181 -18.86 3.69 7.16
CA GLU A 181 -17.84 3.60 8.17
C GLU A 181 -17.40 2.14 8.37
N ILE A 182 -16.10 1.92 8.40
CA ILE A 182 -15.52 0.60 8.65
C ILE A 182 -15.61 0.29 10.14
N ILE A 183 -16.33 -0.78 10.46
CA ILE A 183 -16.44 -1.33 11.82
C ILE A 183 -15.62 -2.61 11.88
N VAL A 184 -14.74 -2.71 12.87
CA VAL A 184 -13.86 -3.86 13.06
C VAL A 184 -14.26 -4.61 14.32
N THR A 185 -14.48 -5.93 14.19
CA THR A 185 -14.74 -6.83 15.31
C THR A 185 -13.68 -7.92 15.33
N GLY A 186 -13.03 -8.12 16.48
CA GLY A 186 -12.03 -9.18 16.63
C GLY A 186 -11.17 -9.07 17.89
N PRO A 187 -10.37 -10.11 18.15
CA PRO A 187 -9.47 -10.15 19.30
C PRO A 187 -8.30 -9.16 19.22
N ASN A 188 -8.08 -8.56 18.06
CA ASN A 188 -7.08 -7.53 17.81
C ASN A 188 -7.53 -6.13 18.22
N VAL A 189 -8.82 -5.93 18.53
CA VAL A 189 -9.35 -4.65 18.99
C VAL A 189 -8.86 -4.35 20.41
N MET A 190 -8.41 -3.12 20.63
CA MET A 190 -7.94 -2.63 21.93
C MET A 190 -9.06 -2.67 23.00
N MET A 191 -8.68 -2.67 24.27
CA MET A 191 -9.63 -2.54 25.38
C MET A 191 -10.14 -1.11 25.56
N GLY A 192 -9.39 -0.10 25.11
CA GLY A 192 -9.74 1.31 25.21
C GLY A 192 -8.51 2.21 25.29
N TYR A 193 -8.74 3.51 25.34
CA TYR A 193 -7.70 4.52 25.53
C TYR A 193 -7.34 4.66 27.00
N TRP A 194 -6.04 4.75 27.28
CA TRP A 194 -5.53 4.89 28.64
C TRP A 194 -6.03 6.19 29.30
N ASN A 195 -6.65 6.06 30.47
CA ASN A 195 -7.23 7.17 31.24
C ASN A 195 -8.18 8.09 30.46
N ASN A 196 -8.86 7.56 29.42
CA ASN A 196 -9.81 8.32 28.63
C ASN A 196 -11.05 7.46 28.29
N GLU A 197 -11.92 7.32 29.30
CA GLU A 197 -13.15 6.53 29.14
C GLU A 197 -14.15 7.16 28.17
N GLU A 198 -14.18 8.50 28.09
CA GLU A 198 -15.08 9.23 27.21
C GLU A 198 -14.75 8.91 25.75
N ALA A 199 -13.51 9.11 25.34
CA ALA A 199 -13.07 8.74 23.98
C ALA A 199 -13.20 7.22 23.71
N THR A 200 -13.05 6.37 24.73
CA THR A 200 -13.25 4.93 24.59
C THR A 200 -14.69 4.60 24.24
N LYS A 201 -15.66 5.21 24.95
CA LYS A 201 -17.09 5.00 24.73
C LYS A 201 -17.57 5.49 23.37
N GLU A 202 -16.90 6.49 22.80
CA GLU A 202 -17.21 6.99 21.44
C GLU A 202 -16.88 5.98 20.35
N VAL A 203 -15.82 5.18 20.52
CA VAL A 203 -15.29 4.32 19.45
C VAL A 203 -15.51 2.82 19.71
N ILE A 204 -15.61 2.37 20.97
CA ILE A 204 -15.91 0.97 21.32
C ILE A 204 -17.42 0.82 21.46
N ILE A 205 -18.04 0.12 20.50
CA ILE A 205 -19.49 -0.13 20.46
C ILE A 205 -19.85 -1.18 21.52
N GLU A 206 -19.07 -2.23 21.56
CA GLU A 206 -19.13 -3.34 22.53
C GLU A 206 -17.73 -3.97 22.66
N PRO A 207 -17.45 -4.78 23.66
CA PRO A 207 -16.14 -5.41 23.82
C PRO A 207 -15.70 -6.14 22.56
N GLY A 208 -14.56 -5.72 21.99
CA GLY A 208 -13.99 -6.27 20.76
C GLY A 208 -14.57 -5.71 19.47
N THR A 209 -15.44 -4.70 19.51
CA THR A 209 -16.02 -4.03 18.31
C THR A 209 -15.72 -2.54 18.33
N PHE A 210 -15.07 -2.05 17.28
CA PHE A 210 -14.46 -0.75 17.20
C PHE A 210 -14.90 0.03 15.93
N ARG A 211 -15.29 1.28 16.11
CA ARG A 211 -15.50 2.27 15.05
C ARG A 211 -14.19 2.89 14.65
N THR A 212 -13.79 2.73 13.38
CA THR A 212 -12.47 3.18 12.93
C THR A 212 -12.43 4.67 12.58
N GLY A 213 -13.56 5.26 12.25
CA GLY A 213 -13.64 6.60 11.67
C GLY A 213 -13.16 6.67 10.22
N ASP A 214 -12.74 5.54 9.64
CA ASP A 214 -12.37 5.44 8.22
C ASP A 214 -13.58 4.98 7.40
N LEU A 215 -13.70 5.51 6.18
CA LEU A 215 -14.72 5.12 5.22
C LEU A 215 -14.15 4.07 4.27
N GLY A 216 -15.01 3.15 3.85
CA GLY A 216 -14.60 2.14 2.89
C GLY A 216 -15.74 1.30 2.38
N LYS A 217 -15.39 0.31 1.57
CA LYS A 217 -16.31 -0.70 1.05
C LYS A 217 -15.65 -2.07 0.99
N LEU A 218 -16.49 -3.09 1.07
CA LEU A 218 -16.08 -4.48 0.96
C LEU A 218 -16.65 -5.08 -0.33
N THR A 219 -15.78 -5.42 -1.28
CA THR A 219 -16.18 -5.99 -2.58
C THR A 219 -15.48 -7.34 -2.79
N GLU A 220 -16.26 -8.41 -2.94
CA GLU A 220 -15.73 -9.76 -3.13
C GLU A 220 -14.75 -10.21 -2.02
N GLY A 221 -14.93 -9.69 -0.79
CA GLY A 221 -14.06 -9.95 0.36
C GLY A 221 -12.75 -9.14 0.39
N TYR A 222 -12.61 -8.16 -0.51
CA TYR A 222 -11.50 -7.19 -0.50
C TYR A 222 -11.97 -5.85 0.07
N LEU A 223 -11.23 -5.33 1.04
CA LEU A 223 -11.49 -4.04 1.66
C LEU A 223 -10.80 -2.92 0.85
N SER A 224 -11.54 -1.86 0.56
CA SER A 224 -11.02 -0.60 0.00
C SER A 224 -11.29 0.52 0.97
N ILE A 225 -10.28 1.35 1.22
CA ILE A 225 -10.42 2.58 2.02
C ILE A 225 -10.75 3.72 1.05
N THR A 226 -11.78 4.49 1.34
CA THR A 226 -12.25 5.57 0.46
C THR A 226 -12.17 6.96 1.10
N GLY A 227 -11.88 7.02 2.39
CA GLY A 227 -11.70 8.29 3.09
C GLY A 227 -11.74 8.18 4.60
N ARG A 228 -12.00 9.32 5.24
CA ARG A 228 -12.27 9.41 6.68
C ARG A 228 -13.54 10.19 6.94
N VAL A 229 -14.35 9.72 7.88
CA VAL A 229 -15.62 10.35 8.25
C VAL A 229 -15.42 11.83 8.62
N LYS A 230 -14.46 12.13 9.50
CA LYS A 230 -14.18 13.50 9.98
C LYS A 230 -13.49 14.41 8.94
N SER A 231 -12.99 13.87 7.84
CA SER A 231 -12.27 14.62 6.80
C SER A 231 -13.12 14.90 5.57
N GLN A 232 -14.39 14.53 5.57
CA GLN A 232 -15.29 14.75 4.46
C GLN A 232 -16.10 16.05 4.68
N PHE A 233 -16.23 16.83 3.62
CA PHE A 233 -17.08 18.04 3.62
C PHE A 233 -18.24 17.86 2.68
N LYS A 234 -19.46 18.05 3.17
CA LYS A 234 -20.66 18.10 2.34
C LYS A 234 -20.78 19.47 1.73
N LEU A 235 -20.76 19.56 0.40
CA LEU A 235 -20.99 20.79 -0.34
C LEU A 235 -22.48 21.18 -0.31
N GLU A 236 -22.80 22.43 -0.63
CA GLU A 236 -24.20 22.93 -0.69
C GLU A 236 -25.08 22.14 -1.68
N ASN A 237 -24.49 21.57 -2.71
CA ASN A 237 -25.17 20.70 -3.68
C ASN A 237 -25.36 19.25 -3.19
N GLY A 238 -25.03 18.95 -1.93
CA GLY A 238 -25.17 17.64 -1.32
C GLY A 238 -24.03 16.65 -1.58
N LYS A 239 -23.05 17.01 -2.43
CA LYS A 239 -21.89 16.12 -2.71
C LYS A 239 -20.85 16.19 -1.62
N TYR A 240 -20.25 15.02 -1.30
CA TYR A 240 -19.14 14.95 -0.38
C TYR A 240 -17.79 15.09 -1.11
N VAL A 241 -16.90 15.85 -0.53
CA VAL A 241 -15.53 16.04 -1.02
C VAL A 241 -14.54 15.61 0.07
N SER A 242 -13.61 14.75 -0.30
CA SER A 242 -12.46 14.41 0.52
C SER A 242 -11.26 15.28 0.12
N PRO A 243 -10.71 16.11 1.02
CA PRO A 243 -9.53 16.90 0.71
C PRO A 243 -8.35 16.04 0.27
N SER A 244 -8.16 14.87 0.89
CA SER A 244 -7.09 13.93 0.55
C SER A 244 -7.15 13.44 -0.89
N SER A 245 -8.35 13.35 -1.50
CA SER A 245 -8.49 12.97 -2.92
C SER A 245 -8.21 14.11 -3.91
N LEU A 246 -8.06 15.33 -3.41
CA LEU A 246 -7.71 16.52 -4.22
C LEU A 246 -6.22 16.88 -4.12
N GLU A 247 -5.53 16.32 -3.11
CA GLU A 247 -4.10 16.58 -2.83
C GLU A 247 -3.19 15.51 -3.46
N GLU A 248 -3.74 14.40 -3.98
CA GLU A 248 -3.05 13.35 -4.74
C GLU A 248 -3.03 13.66 -6.25
#